data_8cf9633b6f21ad5e5e2196d7c3e8782f
#
_entry.id   8cf9633b6f21ad5e5e2196d7c3e8782f
#
_cell.length_a   1.000
_cell.length_b   1.000
_cell.length_c   1.000
_cell.angle_alpha   90.00
_cell.angle_beta   90.00
_cell.angle_gamma   90.00
#
_symmetry.space_group_name_H-M   'P 1'
#
loop_
_entity.id
_entity.type
_entity.pdbx_description
1 polymer ?
#
loop_
_entity_poly.entity_id
_entity_poly.type
_entity_poly.pdbx_seq_one_letter_code
_entity_poly.pdbx_strand_id
1 'polypeptide(L)'
;FGLAADGDISAPVQTQYGWHIIKRLEYKAPPSFDDSKRELEKKLQRDSRSEQVRKSFIEKRKQEYGYTIDSKRFNQVVEATVLDSALQPLVVKKGLSKKPILTVGDTKVPVSKFVAFINAKRNRIDITGQTAEQLLSEALASFGDGEVIEYEDARLEGKHNDFRLLMEEYHDGILLFELTDRKVWSRAVKDSTGLQDFWEMNQGNYQWKTRLNAVIYRCTDAEAAERIKAVA
;
A
#
# COMPACT_ATOMS: atom_id res chain seq x y z
N PHE A 1 31.90 -21.48 -7.84
CA PHE A 1 33.23 -21.40 -7.22
C PHE A 1 33.91 -22.77 -7.10
N GLY A 2 33.27 -23.88 -7.47
CA GLY A 2 33.85 -25.21 -7.47
C GLY A 2 34.18 -25.81 -6.09
N LEU A 3 33.70 -25.17 -5.01
CA LEU A 3 33.88 -25.67 -3.64
C LEU A 3 32.84 -26.74 -3.33
N ALA A 4 33.30 -27.97 -3.09
CA ALA A 4 32.40 -29.14 -3.00
C ALA A 4 31.79 -29.32 -1.60
N ALA A 5 32.51 -28.98 -0.53
CA ALA A 5 32.08 -29.17 0.85
C ALA A 5 32.15 -27.88 1.68
N ASP A 6 31.36 -27.82 2.77
CA ASP A 6 31.44 -26.73 3.72
C ASP A 6 32.78 -26.80 4.45
N GLY A 7 33.46 -25.67 4.56
CA GLY A 7 34.83 -25.55 5.04
C GLY A 7 35.89 -25.46 3.92
N ASP A 8 35.57 -25.83 2.69
CA ASP A 8 36.51 -25.70 1.56
C ASP A 8 36.93 -24.25 1.31
N ILE A 9 38.18 -24.09 0.90
CA ILE A 9 38.80 -22.78 0.63
C ILE A 9 39.27 -22.77 -0.83
N SER A 10 38.96 -21.70 -1.56
CA SER A 10 39.37 -21.53 -2.95
C SER A 10 40.87 -21.21 -3.09
N ALA A 11 41.44 -21.48 -4.25
CA ALA A 11 42.65 -20.77 -4.69
C ALA A 11 42.38 -19.26 -4.74
N PRO A 12 43.41 -18.39 -4.68
CA PRO A 12 43.23 -16.96 -4.87
C PRO A 12 42.55 -16.64 -6.20
N VAL A 13 41.47 -15.89 -6.17
CA VAL A 13 40.68 -15.48 -7.35
C VAL A 13 40.82 -13.98 -7.54
N GLN A 14 41.23 -13.55 -8.72
CA GLN A 14 41.34 -12.14 -9.06
C GLN A 14 40.02 -11.61 -9.60
N THR A 15 39.58 -10.48 -9.07
CA THR A 15 38.43 -9.70 -9.55
C THR A 15 38.85 -8.25 -9.78
N GLN A 16 37.94 -7.42 -10.31
CA GLN A 16 38.17 -5.97 -10.42
C GLN A 16 38.43 -5.25 -9.09
N TYR A 17 38.10 -5.89 -7.96
CA TYR A 17 38.30 -5.33 -6.61
C TYR A 17 39.55 -5.89 -5.91
N GLY A 18 40.34 -6.73 -6.60
CA GLY A 18 41.59 -7.32 -6.07
C GLY A 18 41.56 -8.84 -5.99
N TRP A 19 42.45 -9.40 -5.15
CA TRP A 19 42.56 -10.84 -4.92
C TRP A 19 41.71 -11.27 -3.75
N HIS A 20 40.95 -12.35 -3.93
CA HIS A 20 40.02 -12.91 -2.93
C HIS A 20 40.31 -14.38 -2.66
N ILE A 21 40.25 -14.79 -1.40
CA ILE A 21 40.20 -16.17 -0.96
C ILE A 21 38.80 -16.42 -0.40
N ILE A 22 38.11 -17.42 -0.95
CA ILE A 22 36.70 -17.69 -0.64
C ILE A 22 36.63 -18.99 0.17
N LYS A 23 36.04 -18.92 1.36
CA LYS A 23 35.71 -20.11 2.17
C LYS A 23 34.22 -20.38 2.10
N ARG A 24 33.84 -21.59 1.71
CA ARG A 24 32.44 -22.03 1.77
C ARG A 24 32.05 -22.28 3.21
N LEU A 25 31.11 -21.53 3.72
CA LEU A 25 30.62 -21.70 5.09
C LEU A 25 29.41 -22.64 5.14
N GLU A 26 28.50 -22.50 4.18
CA GLU A 26 27.26 -23.25 4.13
C GLU A 26 26.75 -23.35 2.70
N TYR A 27 26.14 -24.45 2.34
CA TYR A 27 25.35 -24.62 1.13
C TYR A 27 23.87 -24.62 1.45
N LYS A 28 23.16 -23.64 0.90
CA LYS A 28 21.70 -23.62 0.93
C LYS A 28 21.16 -24.04 -0.41
N ALA A 29 20.46 -25.15 -0.46
CA ALA A 29 19.71 -25.55 -1.64
C ALA A 29 18.68 -24.47 -2.00
N PRO A 30 18.40 -24.24 -3.31
CA PRO A 30 17.32 -23.36 -3.70
C PRO A 30 16.01 -23.80 -3.01
N PRO A 31 15.21 -22.85 -2.50
CA PRO A 31 13.93 -23.18 -1.88
C PRO A 31 13.00 -23.83 -2.91
N SER A 32 12.04 -24.62 -2.44
CA SER A 32 11.01 -25.20 -3.30
C SER A 32 10.15 -24.11 -3.97
N PHE A 33 9.41 -24.48 -5.02
CA PHE A 33 8.47 -23.55 -5.65
C PHE A 33 7.44 -23.02 -4.64
N ASP A 34 6.92 -23.89 -3.78
CA ASP A 34 5.89 -23.50 -2.79
C ASP A 34 6.45 -22.51 -1.78
N ASP A 35 7.68 -22.69 -1.32
CA ASP A 35 8.36 -21.77 -0.41
C ASP A 35 8.67 -20.42 -1.10
N SER A 36 8.98 -20.46 -2.40
CA SER A 36 9.35 -19.29 -3.20
C SER A 36 8.14 -18.54 -3.76
N LYS A 37 6.96 -19.16 -3.80
CA LYS A 37 5.77 -18.67 -4.52
C LYS A 37 5.43 -17.22 -4.18
N ARG A 38 5.36 -16.88 -2.90
CA ARG A 38 5.05 -15.51 -2.44
C ARG A 38 6.09 -14.48 -2.88
N GLU A 39 7.36 -14.86 -2.90
CA GLU A 39 8.43 -13.98 -3.36
C GLU A 39 8.40 -13.80 -4.88
N LEU A 40 8.14 -14.87 -5.61
CA LEU A 40 7.98 -14.85 -7.06
C LEU A 40 6.75 -14.01 -7.48
N GLU A 41 5.63 -14.13 -6.79
CA GLU A 41 4.45 -13.30 -7.01
C GLU A 41 4.77 -11.80 -6.83
N LYS A 42 5.47 -11.44 -5.75
CA LYS A 42 5.91 -10.05 -5.52
C LYS A 42 6.89 -9.55 -6.60
N LYS A 43 7.79 -10.41 -7.08
CA LYS A 43 8.71 -10.08 -8.19
C LYS A 43 7.95 -9.87 -9.50
N LEU A 44 6.98 -10.75 -9.81
CA LEU A 44 6.13 -10.61 -10.99
C LEU A 44 5.30 -9.32 -10.99
N GLN A 45 4.76 -8.93 -9.83
CA GLN A 45 4.01 -7.66 -9.71
C GLN A 45 4.86 -6.41 -10.00
N ARG A 46 6.18 -6.50 -9.81
CA ARG A 46 7.14 -5.40 -10.06
C ARG A 46 7.88 -5.53 -11.40
N ASP A 47 7.62 -6.59 -12.14
CA ASP A 47 8.24 -6.86 -13.43
C ASP A 47 7.63 -5.97 -14.53
N SER A 48 8.43 -5.59 -15.52
CA SER A 48 7.99 -4.81 -16.68
C SER A 48 6.82 -5.44 -17.45
N ARG A 49 6.69 -6.76 -17.38
CA ARG A 49 5.58 -7.50 -17.99
C ARG A 49 4.23 -7.17 -17.33
N SER A 50 4.20 -6.96 -16.01
CA SER A 50 2.98 -6.54 -15.32
C SER A 50 2.52 -5.16 -15.82
N GLU A 51 3.46 -4.28 -16.12
CA GLU A 51 3.18 -2.95 -16.68
C GLU A 51 2.65 -3.03 -18.11
N GLN A 52 3.18 -3.94 -18.93
CA GLN A 52 2.64 -4.21 -20.27
C GLN A 52 1.21 -4.74 -20.23
N VAL A 53 0.91 -5.68 -19.32
CA VAL A 53 -0.44 -6.20 -19.11
C VAL A 53 -1.39 -5.07 -18.69
N ARG A 54 -0.97 -4.22 -17.77
CA ARG A 54 -1.74 -3.05 -17.34
C ARG A 54 -2.02 -2.08 -18.49
N LYS A 55 -1.01 -1.74 -19.27
CA LYS A 55 -1.17 -0.88 -20.46
C LYS A 55 -2.14 -1.48 -21.46
N SER A 56 -1.98 -2.76 -21.78
CA SER A 56 -2.88 -3.48 -22.69
C SER A 56 -4.33 -3.50 -22.17
N PHE A 57 -4.52 -3.70 -20.87
CA PHE A 57 -5.84 -3.64 -20.24
C PHE A 57 -6.47 -2.26 -20.39
N ILE A 58 -5.73 -1.19 -20.07
CA ILE A 58 -6.21 0.20 -20.17
C ILE A 58 -6.58 0.54 -21.61
N GLU A 59 -5.72 0.22 -22.57
CA GLU A 59 -5.98 0.48 -23.99
C GLU A 59 -7.25 -0.25 -24.48
N LYS A 60 -7.46 -1.49 -24.05
CA LYS A 60 -8.70 -2.23 -24.34
C LYS A 60 -9.94 -1.53 -23.74
N ARG A 61 -9.84 -1.01 -22.51
CA ARG A 61 -10.94 -0.27 -21.87
C ARG A 61 -11.17 1.08 -22.54
N LYS A 62 -10.13 1.79 -22.96
CA LYS A 62 -10.26 3.03 -23.74
C LYS A 62 -11.05 2.81 -25.02
N GLN A 63 -10.76 1.73 -25.74
CA GLN A 63 -11.50 1.35 -26.96
C GLN A 63 -12.96 0.99 -26.65
N GLU A 64 -13.19 0.17 -25.63
CA GLU A 64 -14.53 -0.27 -25.22
C GLU A 64 -15.43 0.90 -24.82
N TYR A 65 -14.87 1.88 -24.10
CA TYR A 65 -15.62 3.03 -23.58
C TYR A 65 -15.59 4.26 -24.47
N GLY A 66 -14.99 4.18 -25.65
CA GLY A 66 -14.92 5.33 -26.56
C GLY A 66 -14.20 6.52 -25.94
N TYR A 67 -13.02 6.26 -25.32
CA TYR A 67 -12.20 7.32 -24.73
C TYR A 67 -11.81 8.37 -25.77
N THR A 68 -12.04 9.64 -25.44
CA THR A 68 -11.71 10.76 -26.34
C THR A 68 -11.13 11.93 -25.54
N ILE A 69 -10.20 12.67 -26.17
CA ILE A 69 -9.62 13.89 -25.64
C ILE A 69 -10.10 15.08 -26.48
N ASP A 70 -10.48 16.17 -25.83
CA ASP A 70 -10.76 17.46 -26.50
C ASP A 70 -9.44 18.24 -26.69
N SER A 71 -8.82 18.09 -27.86
CA SER A 71 -7.55 18.74 -28.20
C SER A 71 -7.62 20.27 -28.08
N LYS A 72 -8.77 20.88 -28.39
CA LYS A 72 -8.94 22.34 -28.26
C LYS A 72 -8.86 22.76 -26.79
N ARG A 73 -9.45 21.99 -25.87
CA ARG A 73 -9.39 22.28 -24.43
C ARG A 73 -8.01 22.02 -23.88
N PHE A 74 -7.38 20.95 -24.33
CA PHE A 74 -6.01 20.64 -23.96
C PHE A 74 -5.06 21.77 -24.34
N ASN A 75 -5.10 22.28 -25.59
CA ASN A 75 -4.26 23.38 -26.03
C ASN A 75 -4.48 24.65 -25.21
N GLN A 76 -5.73 24.96 -24.84
CA GLN A 76 -6.04 26.09 -23.96
C GLN A 76 -5.43 25.91 -22.53
N VAL A 77 -5.27 24.69 -22.06
CA VAL A 77 -4.59 24.39 -20.78
C VAL A 77 -3.08 24.56 -20.96
N VAL A 78 -2.51 24.10 -22.08
CA VAL A 78 -1.08 24.31 -22.41
C VAL A 78 -0.73 25.78 -22.47
N GLU A 79 -1.53 26.61 -23.17
CA GLU A 79 -1.36 28.07 -23.27
C GLU A 79 -1.43 28.77 -21.89
N ALA A 80 -2.18 28.22 -20.93
CA ALA A 80 -2.30 28.78 -19.59
C ALA A 80 -1.16 28.32 -18.66
N THR A 81 -0.28 27.41 -19.11
CA THR A 81 0.78 26.84 -18.30
C THR A 81 2.05 27.67 -18.37
N VAL A 82 2.59 28.05 -17.22
CA VAL A 82 3.85 28.79 -17.12
C VAL A 82 4.91 27.84 -16.59
N LEU A 83 5.96 27.61 -17.38
CA LEU A 83 7.20 26.92 -17.00
C LEU A 83 8.30 27.96 -16.83
N ASP A 84 8.88 27.99 -15.66
CA ASP A 84 10.04 28.80 -15.33
C ASP A 84 11.12 27.87 -14.73
N SER A 85 11.71 28.18 -13.61
CA SER A 85 12.60 27.27 -12.85
C SER A 85 11.87 26.07 -12.25
N ALA A 86 10.52 26.13 -12.19
CA ALA A 86 9.62 25.05 -11.76
C ALA A 86 8.26 25.20 -12.46
N LEU A 87 7.46 24.14 -12.44
CA LEU A 87 6.07 24.21 -12.89
C LEU A 87 5.26 25.07 -11.91
N GLN A 88 4.81 26.23 -12.37
CA GLN A 88 3.98 27.12 -11.56
C GLN A 88 2.58 26.53 -11.35
N PRO A 89 1.86 26.93 -10.27
CA PRO A 89 0.49 26.49 -10.07
C PRO A 89 -0.38 26.83 -11.27
N LEU A 90 -0.95 25.80 -11.88
CA LEU A 90 -1.79 25.97 -13.06
C LEU A 90 -3.15 26.56 -12.68
N VAL A 91 -3.48 27.69 -13.26
CA VAL A 91 -4.76 28.37 -13.06
C VAL A 91 -5.41 28.62 -14.41
N VAL A 92 -6.63 28.14 -14.57
CA VAL A 92 -7.41 28.33 -15.80
C VAL A 92 -8.63 29.20 -15.57
N LYS A 93 -9.09 29.88 -16.62
CA LYS A 93 -10.31 30.72 -16.57
C LYS A 93 -11.52 29.87 -16.13
N LYS A 94 -12.40 30.47 -15.31
CA LYS A 94 -13.61 29.78 -14.77
C LYS A 94 -14.49 29.17 -15.86
N GLY A 95 -14.60 29.79 -17.03
CA GLY A 95 -15.34 29.26 -18.18
C GLY A 95 -14.72 28.03 -18.82
N LEU A 96 -13.37 27.87 -18.77
CA LEU A 96 -12.65 26.70 -19.26
C LEU A 96 -12.68 25.58 -18.21
N SER A 97 -12.57 25.91 -16.94
CA SER A 97 -12.52 24.98 -15.83
C SER A 97 -13.65 23.93 -15.82
N LYS A 98 -14.86 24.34 -16.23
CA LYS A 98 -16.05 23.47 -16.28
C LYS A 98 -16.21 22.69 -17.60
N LYS A 99 -15.39 22.97 -18.60
CA LYS A 99 -15.48 22.28 -19.90
C LYS A 99 -14.81 20.90 -19.81
N PRO A 100 -15.34 19.90 -20.55
CA PRO A 100 -14.70 18.59 -20.56
C PRO A 100 -13.37 18.65 -21.30
N ILE A 101 -12.32 18.03 -20.72
CA ILE A 101 -11.02 17.83 -21.37
C ILE A 101 -10.92 16.43 -21.99
N LEU A 102 -11.58 15.47 -21.38
CA LEU A 102 -11.69 14.10 -21.91
C LEU A 102 -13.08 13.51 -21.60
N THR A 103 -13.41 12.44 -22.30
CA THR A 103 -14.66 11.70 -22.09
C THR A 103 -14.32 10.21 -22.02
N VAL A 104 -14.93 9.50 -21.05
CA VAL A 104 -14.87 8.04 -20.92
C VAL A 104 -16.30 7.52 -20.83
N GLY A 105 -16.76 6.81 -21.83
CA GLY A 105 -18.14 6.37 -21.91
C GLY A 105 -19.12 7.56 -21.89
N ASP A 106 -20.00 7.58 -20.90
CA ASP A 106 -20.96 8.65 -20.63
C ASP A 106 -20.42 9.76 -19.71
N THR A 107 -19.24 9.57 -19.12
CA THR A 107 -18.66 10.50 -18.16
C THR A 107 -17.78 11.52 -18.84
N LYS A 108 -18.11 12.80 -18.64
CA LYS A 108 -17.35 13.95 -19.12
C LYS A 108 -16.47 14.51 -18.01
N VAL A 109 -15.16 14.38 -18.16
CA VAL A 109 -14.18 14.80 -17.16
C VAL A 109 -13.78 16.27 -17.38
N PRO A 110 -14.03 17.18 -16.41
CA PRO A 110 -13.78 18.60 -16.58
C PRO A 110 -12.29 18.95 -16.50
N VAL A 111 -11.90 20.05 -17.15
CA VAL A 111 -10.55 20.63 -17.06
C VAL A 111 -10.11 20.83 -15.62
N SER A 112 -11.02 21.22 -14.71
CA SER A 112 -10.69 21.42 -13.29
C SER A 112 -10.12 20.19 -12.62
N LYS A 113 -10.60 18.97 -12.95
CA LYS A 113 -10.08 17.71 -12.38
C LYS A 113 -8.65 17.45 -12.84
N PHE A 114 -8.36 17.72 -14.12
CA PHE A 114 -7.00 17.62 -14.66
C PHE A 114 -6.06 18.68 -14.05
N VAL A 115 -6.50 19.93 -13.92
CA VAL A 115 -5.73 21.01 -13.29
C VAL A 115 -5.40 20.66 -11.83
N ALA A 116 -6.35 20.11 -11.09
CA ALA A 116 -6.13 19.66 -9.72
C ALA A 116 -5.08 18.53 -9.66
N PHE A 117 -5.16 17.56 -10.60
CA PHE A 117 -4.19 16.48 -10.72
C PHE A 117 -2.77 17.00 -10.98
N ILE A 118 -2.59 17.95 -11.90
CA ILE A 118 -1.29 18.57 -12.17
C ILE A 118 -0.78 19.31 -10.94
N ASN A 119 -1.60 20.14 -10.32
CA ASN A 119 -1.21 20.93 -9.16
C ASN A 119 -0.81 20.07 -7.97
N ALA A 120 -1.46 18.92 -7.76
CA ALA A 120 -1.10 17.97 -6.70
C ALA A 120 0.28 17.30 -6.94
N LYS A 121 0.67 17.13 -8.19
CA LYS A 121 1.92 16.44 -8.57
C LYS A 121 3.05 17.40 -8.97
N ARG A 122 2.81 18.70 -9.14
CA ARG A 122 3.74 19.66 -9.74
C ARG A 122 5.16 19.62 -9.16
N ASN A 123 5.29 19.47 -7.86
CA ASN A 123 6.60 19.46 -7.20
C ASN A 123 7.42 18.18 -7.44
N ARG A 124 6.82 17.17 -8.08
CA ARG A 124 7.45 15.88 -8.41
C ARG A 124 7.66 15.70 -9.90
N ILE A 125 7.23 16.68 -10.70
CA ILE A 125 7.35 16.63 -12.16
C ILE A 125 8.72 17.18 -12.52
N ASP A 126 9.52 16.39 -13.23
CA ASP A 126 10.78 16.83 -13.80
C ASP A 126 10.47 17.65 -15.08
N ILE A 127 10.85 18.92 -15.09
CA ILE A 127 10.65 19.82 -16.20
C ILE A 127 11.90 19.97 -17.09
N THR A 128 12.99 19.29 -16.75
CA THR A 128 14.29 19.47 -17.40
C THR A 128 14.23 19.12 -18.89
N GLY A 129 14.46 20.09 -19.76
CA GLY A 129 14.47 19.89 -21.21
C GLY A 129 13.12 19.62 -21.87
N GLN A 130 12.01 19.76 -21.12
CA GLN A 130 10.65 19.55 -21.64
C GLN A 130 9.92 20.86 -21.92
N THR A 131 9.07 20.84 -22.93
CA THR A 131 8.10 21.92 -23.18
C THR A 131 6.83 21.71 -22.33
N ALA A 132 6.05 22.78 -22.12
CA ALA A 132 4.76 22.67 -21.42
C ALA A 132 3.82 21.67 -22.10
N GLU A 133 3.83 21.61 -23.42
CA GLU A 133 3.00 20.68 -24.19
C GLU A 133 3.42 19.22 -23.97
N GLN A 134 4.71 18.91 -24.03
CA GLN A 134 5.23 17.55 -23.79
C GLN A 134 4.86 17.07 -22.38
N LEU A 135 5.17 17.89 -21.38
CA LEU A 135 4.89 17.62 -19.98
C LEU A 135 3.40 17.39 -19.71
N LEU A 136 2.55 18.27 -20.24
CA LEU A 136 1.10 18.15 -20.05
C LEU A 136 0.50 17.00 -20.87
N SER A 137 1.09 16.63 -22.02
CA SER A 137 0.67 15.45 -22.79
C SER A 137 0.91 14.16 -22.03
N GLU A 138 2.09 13.99 -21.44
CA GLU A 138 2.41 12.84 -20.60
C GLU A 138 1.51 12.78 -19.36
N ALA A 139 1.31 13.94 -18.73
CA ALA A 139 0.43 14.05 -17.58
C ALA A 139 -1.02 13.74 -17.93
N LEU A 140 -1.53 14.20 -19.09
CA LEU A 140 -2.89 13.92 -19.56
C LEU A 140 -3.07 12.43 -19.89
N ALA A 141 -2.05 11.78 -20.47
CA ALA A 141 -2.09 10.34 -20.72
C ALA A 141 -2.20 9.56 -19.40
N SER A 142 -1.34 9.88 -18.41
CA SER A 142 -1.39 9.24 -17.08
C SER A 142 -2.69 9.54 -16.32
N PHE A 143 -3.22 10.76 -16.44
CA PHE A 143 -4.50 11.15 -15.87
C PHE A 143 -5.65 10.40 -16.53
N GLY A 144 -5.68 10.34 -17.86
CA GLY A 144 -6.70 9.63 -18.63
C GLY A 144 -6.72 8.13 -18.33
N ASP A 145 -5.56 7.51 -18.16
CA ASP A 145 -5.45 6.10 -17.72
C ASP A 145 -6.11 5.89 -16.35
N GLY A 146 -5.91 6.83 -15.42
CA GLY A 146 -6.58 6.82 -14.11
C GLY A 146 -8.10 6.93 -14.22
N GLU A 147 -8.59 7.87 -15.05
CA GLU A 147 -10.04 8.06 -15.27
C GLU A 147 -10.72 6.83 -15.89
N VAL A 148 -10.01 6.13 -16.80
CA VAL A 148 -10.52 4.88 -17.40
C VAL A 148 -10.62 3.77 -16.36
N ILE A 149 -9.63 3.66 -15.46
CA ILE A 149 -9.67 2.69 -14.37
C ILE A 149 -10.78 3.02 -13.38
N GLU A 150 -10.93 4.29 -12.98
CA GLU A 150 -12.02 4.75 -12.09
C GLU A 150 -13.40 4.49 -12.69
N TYR A 151 -13.53 4.69 -14.00
CA TYR A 151 -14.76 4.40 -14.74
C TYR A 151 -15.09 2.91 -14.79
N GLU A 152 -14.08 2.03 -14.98
CA GLU A 152 -14.25 0.57 -14.94
C GLU A 152 -14.61 0.11 -13.52
N ASP A 153 -13.88 0.60 -12.51
CA ASP A 153 -14.08 0.26 -11.10
C ASP A 153 -15.52 0.53 -10.64
N ALA A 154 -16.05 1.70 -10.98
CA ALA A 154 -17.44 2.08 -10.66
C ALA A 154 -18.50 1.18 -11.32
N ARG A 155 -18.11 0.31 -12.26
CA ARG A 155 -19.01 -0.60 -12.99
C ARG A 155 -18.80 -2.07 -12.67
N LEU A 156 -17.78 -2.41 -11.87
CA LEU A 156 -17.44 -3.80 -11.56
C LEU A 156 -18.61 -4.55 -10.91
N GLU A 157 -19.29 -3.92 -9.96
CA GLU A 157 -20.45 -4.52 -9.30
C GLU A 157 -21.60 -4.80 -10.28
N GLY A 158 -21.82 -3.91 -11.25
CA GLY A 158 -22.83 -4.10 -12.30
C GLY A 158 -22.45 -5.14 -13.34
N LYS A 159 -21.15 -5.36 -13.59
CA LYS A 159 -20.64 -6.32 -14.58
C LYS A 159 -20.46 -7.73 -14.02
N HIS A 160 -20.09 -7.84 -12.73
CA HIS A 160 -19.68 -9.08 -12.08
C HIS A 160 -20.50 -9.32 -10.81
N ASN A 161 -21.48 -10.21 -10.93
CA ASN A 161 -22.41 -10.50 -9.82
C ASN A 161 -21.66 -11.02 -8.56
N ASP A 162 -20.63 -11.87 -8.76
CA ASP A 162 -19.85 -12.41 -7.64
C ASP A 162 -19.10 -11.31 -6.88
N PHE A 163 -18.59 -10.31 -7.62
CA PHE A 163 -17.95 -9.15 -7.01
C PHE A 163 -18.96 -8.29 -6.23
N ARG A 164 -20.15 -8.06 -6.80
CA ARG A 164 -21.24 -7.34 -6.13
C ARG A 164 -21.63 -8.02 -4.82
N LEU A 165 -21.83 -9.34 -4.84
CA LEU A 165 -22.19 -10.11 -3.65
C LEU A 165 -21.09 -10.03 -2.59
N LEU A 166 -19.83 -10.09 -2.99
CA LEU A 166 -18.69 -9.93 -2.09
C LEU A 166 -18.66 -8.54 -1.45
N MET A 167 -18.92 -7.48 -2.23
CA MET A 167 -18.98 -6.10 -1.72
C MET A 167 -20.14 -5.90 -0.75
N GLU A 168 -21.30 -6.50 -1.01
CA GLU A 168 -22.45 -6.50 -0.10
C GLU A 168 -22.09 -7.21 1.22
N GLU A 169 -21.45 -8.37 1.16
CA GLU A 169 -21.00 -9.09 2.38
C GLU A 169 -20.02 -8.27 3.23
N TYR A 170 -19.06 -7.61 2.59
CA TYR A 170 -18.13 -6.70 3.30
C TYR A 170 -18.86 -5.52 3.92
N HIS A 171 -19.76 -4.88 3.18
CA HIS A 171 -20.55 -3.76 3.67
C HIS A 171 -21.39 -4.15 4.91
N ASP A 172 -22.11 -5.26 4.82
CA ASP A 172 -22.96 -5.76 5.91
C ASP A 172 -22.11 -6.19 7.12
N GLY A 173 -20.94 -6.79 6.88
CA GLY A 173 -19.99 -7.15 7.92
C GLY A 173 -19.47 -5.92 8.68
N ILE A 174 -19.13 -4.84 7.97
CA ILE A 174 -18.69 -3.58 8.59
C ILE A 174 -19.82 -2.94 9.39
N LEU A 175 -21.05 -2.91 8.86
CA LEU A 175 -22.21 -2.38 9.58
C LEU A 175 -22.52 -3.17 10.85
N LEU A 176 -22.49 -4.50 10.76
CA LEU A 176 -22.71 -5.39 11.90
C LEU A 176 -21.63 -5.20 12.97
N PHE A 177 -20.36 -5.11 12.55
CA PHE A 177 -19.25 -4.83 13.47
C PHE A 177 -19.44 -3.50 14.20
N GLU A 178 -19.73 -2.42 13.46
CA GLU A 178 -19.91 -1.08 14.02
C GLU A 178 -21.12 -1.04 14.97
N LEU A 179 -22.22 -1.69 14.60
CA LEU A 179 -23.39 -1.80 15.47
C LEU A 179 -23.06 -2.56 16.77
N THR A 180 -22.35 -3.67 16.65
CA THR A 180 -21.95 -4.51 17.80
C THR A 180 -20.98 -3.76 18.69
N ASP A 181 -20.01 -3.06 18.11
CA ASP A 181 -19.07 -2.23 18.88
C ASP A 181 -19.82 -1.16 19.68
N ARG A 182 -20.68 -0.39 19.03
CA ARG A 182 -21.42 0.70 19.69
C ARG A 182 -22.42 0.22 20.74
N LYS A 183 -23.14 -0.85 20.45
CA LYS A 183 -24.26 -1.31 21.31
C LYS A 183 -23.85 -2.29 22.40
N VAL A 184 -22.75 -3.02 22.20
CA VAL A 184 -22.29 -4.06 23.11
C VAL A 184 -20.95 -3.71 23.71
N TRP A 185 -19.86 -3.76 22.94
CA TRP A 185 -18.51 -3.68 23.48
C TRP A 185 -18.16 -2.30 24.04
N SER A 186 -18.29 -1.27 23.23
CA SER A 186 -18.00 0.12 23.68
C SER A 186 -18.95 0.59 24.76
N ARG A 187 -20.21 0.11 24.77
CA ARG A 187 -21.16 0.43 25.83
C ARG A 187 -20.74 -0.20 27.15
N ALA A 188 -20.38 -1.50 27.14
CA ALA A 188 -19.93 -2.20 28.35
C ALA A 188 -18.69 -1.53 28.96
N VAL A 189 -17.73 -1.10 28.14
CA VAL A 189 -16.52 -0.42 28.62
C VAL A 189 -16.81 1.01 29.19
N LYS A 190 -17.78 1.71 28.62
CA LYS A 190 -18.12 3.08 29.00
C LYS A 190 -19.11 3.16 30.17
N ASP A 191 -19.83 2.10 30.47
CA ASP A 191 -20.80 2.02 31.55
C ASP A 191 -20.08 1.72 32.88
N SER A 192 -19.45 2.73 33.46
CA SER A 192 -18.70 2.60 34.72
C SER A 192 -19.58 2.15 35.89
N THR A 193 -20.82 2.61 35.93
CA THR A 193 -21.78 2.24 36.99
C THR A 193 -22.19 0.77 36.84
N GLY A 194 -22.58 0.35 35.63
CA GLY A 194 -22.95 -1.03 35.39
C GLY A 194 -21.79 -2.01 35.58
N LEU A 195 -20.55 -1.60 35.27
CA LEU A 195 -19.35 -2.38 35.55
C LEU A 195 -19.09 -2.53 37.04
N GLN A 196 -19.29 -1.48 37.83
CA GLN A 196 -19.16 -1.50 39.28
C GLN A 196 -20.21 -2.43 39.90
N ASP A 197 -21.48 -2.26 39.55
CA ASP A 197 -22.57 -3.10 40.01
C ASP A 197 -22.35 -4.57 39.66
N PHE A 198 -21.92 -4.85 38.44
CA PHE A 198 -21.58 -6.21 38.02
C PHE A 198 -20.46 -6.79 38.86
N TRP A 199 -19.38 -6.02 39.10
CA TRP A 199 -18.26 -6.46 39.91
C TRP A 199 -18.68 -6.76 41.35
N GLU A 200 -19.46 -5.86 41.98
CA GLU A 200 -19.95 -6.04 43.36
C GLU A 200 -20.79 -7.31 43.49
N MET A 201 -21.67 -7.60 42.52
CA MET A 201 -22.52 -8.81 42.53
C MET A 201 -21.75 -10.09 42.24
N ASN A 202 -20.66 -10.01 41.51
CA ASN A 202 -19.96 -11.19 40.99
C ASN A 202 -18.52 -11.37 41.50
N GLN A 203 -18.03 -10.52 42.42
CA GLN A 203 -16.66 -10.55 42.91
C GLN A 203 -16.25 -11.92 43.47
N GLY A 204 -17.17 -12.72 44.03
CA GLY A 204 -16.92 -14.07 44.50
C GLY A 204 -16.50 -15.06 43.39
N ASN A 205 -16.94 -14.83 42.14
CA ASN A 205 -16.64 -15.66 40.99
C ASN A 205 -15.26 -15.36 40.42
N TYR A 206 -14.67 -14.19 40.72
CA TYR A 206 -13.40 -13.72 40.19
C TYR A 206 -12.27 -13.69 41.21
N GLN A 207 -12.36 -14.54 42.23
CA GLN A 207 -11.33 -14.65 43.25
C GLN A 207 -10.15 -15.47 42.79
N TRP A 208 -8.97 -14.98 43.04
CA TRP A 208 -7.76 -15.74 42.79
C TRP A 208 -7.64 -16.88 43.80
N LYS A 209 -7.20 -18.03 43.36
CA LYS A 209 -6.77 -19.10 44.28
C LYS A 209 -5.63 -18.58 45.15
N THR A 210 -5.41 -19.25 46.30
CA THR A 210 -4.31 -18.92 47.22
C THR A 210 -3.01 -18.68 46.48
N ARG A 211 -2.39 -17.54 46.74
CA ARG A 211 -1.13 -17.12 46.10
C ARG A 211 -0.08 -16.82 47.16
N LEU A 212 1.16 -17.02 46.79
CA LEU A 212 2.30 -16.61 47.59
C LEU A 212 2.84 -15.31 47.02
N ASN A 213 3.07 -14.32 47.89
CA ASN A 213 3.92 -13.18 47.55
C ASN A 213 5.36 -13.59 47.90
N ALA A 214 6.14 -13.89 46.88
CA ALA A 214 7.48 -14.40 47.05
C ALA A 214 8.47 -13.70 46.14
N VAL A 215 9.65 -13.48 46.62
CA VAL A 215 10.80 -13.02 45.83
C VAL A 215 11.71 -14.24 45.59
N ILE A 216 12.07 -14.47 44.34
CA ILE A 216 12.95 -15.57 43.95
C ILE A 216 14.34 -14.99 43.67
N TYR A 217 15.31 -15.36 44.46
CA TYR A 217 16.72 -15.06 44.24
C TYR A 217 17.39 -16.20 43.49
N ARG A 218 18.06 -15.90 42.39
CA ARG A 218 18.93 -16.83 41.68
C ARG A 218 20.35 -16.65 42.17
N CYS A 219 20.94 -17.75 42.71
CA CYS A 219 22.29 -17.72 43.25
C CYS A 219 23.21 -18.61 42.41
N THR A 220 24.49 -18.34 42.41
CA THR A 220 25.52 -19.10 41.68
C THR A 220 25.87 -20.43 42.38
N ASP A 221 25.74 -20.48 43.71
CA ASP A 221 26.06 -21.62 44.52
C ASP A 221 25.24 -21.61 45.82
N ALA A 222 25.34 -22.69 46.59
CA ALA A 222 24.60 -22.92 47.84
C ALA A 222 25.05 -21.94 48.96
N GLU A 223 26.30 -21.55 48.98
CA GLU A 223 26.84 -20.62 49.99
C GLU A 223 26.32 -19.21 49.78
N ALA A 224 26.22 -18.77 48.52
CA ALA A 224 25.57 -17.49 48.16
C ALA A 224 24.09 -17.49 48.52
N ALA A 225 23.39 -18.63 48.37
CA ALA A 225 21.98 -18.76 48.74
C ALA A 225 21.75 -18.64 50.25
N GLU A 226 22.59 -19.25 51.09
CA GLU A 226 22.51 -19.11 52.54
C GLU A 226 22.84 -17.69 53.01
N ARG A 227 23.79 -16.99 52.38
CA ARG A 227 24.09 -15.59 52.69
C ARG A 227 22.90 -14.68 52.36
N ILE A 228 22.24 -14.87 51.23
CA ILE A 228 21.05 -14.09 50.86
C ILE A 228 19.90 -14.37 51.81
N LYS A 229 19.64 -15.65 52.15
CA LYS A 229 18.60 -16.05 53.11
C LYS A 229 18.79 -15.43 54.50
N ALA A 230 20.01 -15.14 54.89
CA ALA A 230 20.30 -14.51 56.17
C ALA A 230 20.03 -12.98 56.18
N VAL A 231 19.86 -12.37 55.00
CA VAL A 231 19.67 -10.93 54.81
C VAL A 231 18.28 -10.56 54.27
N ALA A 232 17.58 -11.54 53.69
CA ALA A 232 16.22 -11.37 53.12
C ALA A 232 15.13 -11.54 54.18
#